data_948ba037d357efd42034c07ad8bec231
#
_entry.id   948ba037d357efd42034c07ad8bec231
#
_cell.length_a   1.000
_cell.length_b   1.000
_cell.length_c   1.000
_cell.angle_alpha   90.00
_cell.angle_beta   90.00
_cell.angle_gamma   90.00
#
_symmetry.space_group_name_H-M   'P 1'
#
loop_
_entity.id
_entity.type
_entity.pdbx_description
1 polymer ?
#
loop_
_entity_poly.entity_id
_entity_poly.type
_entity_poly.pdbx_seq_one_letter_code
_entity_poly.pdbx_strand_id
1 'polypeptide(L)'
;MTRADSGAAYVLVLHAGASRLRFSVFRSVASAAWALNAQGQIDSIGCLPRLVAKDTSGAVVEERTLDGAVADVRTAVGEVAAWFRATYRGARLLGVGHHVAHGGTRYQRPTLVTPQVMRDLRELIPLAPRHLPHSIEAIVATSAHLTVPQVACFDTSFHGARPAVTTIIPLPANIRRSGLHRYGFHGLSYQYVAAMLPRIAPDVSGGRAILVHLDTEAGLCALKAGTSIDTTEGFSPLDGLCMGTRPGSLDPGVVLHLFQSLGLPAAEVEAILYEQSGLLALSGISDDVRELLASDAPAARQAVDYFVYRVSKEIGGLTAVLGGLDALVFTGAAGESSPELRRRICESCGWLGVHLDQSANVRAASRISRRGSRVSAWVIPTNEELMIASHTGAVLGIVDVAPTPAARRAE
;
A
#
# COMPACT_ATOMS: atom_id res chain seq x y z
N MET A 1 -18.70 -24.30 4.82
CA MET A 1 -18.59 -24.11 3.35
C MET A 1 -19.84 -23.42 2.86
N THR A 2 -19.81 -22.11 2.70
CA THR A 2 -20.86 -21.41 1.94
C THR A 2 -20.70 -21.81 0.48
N ARG A 3 -21.62 -22.66 -0.01
CA ARG A 3 -21.71 -22.97 -1.45
C ARG A 3 -21.78 -21.64 -2.21
N ALA A 4 -20.92 -21.49 -3.22
CA ALA A 4 -21.03 -20.37 -4.13
C ALA A 4 -22.45 -20.36 -4.72
N ASP A 5 -23.16 -19.24 -4.58
CA ASP A 5 -24.47 -19.08 -5.22
C ASP A 5 -24.27 -19.25 -6.73
N SER A 6 -24.91 -20.26 -7.32
CA SER A 6 -24.88 -20.48 -8.76
C SER A 6 -25.46 -19.25 -9.45
N GLY A 7 -24.62 -18.54 -10.24
CA GLY A 7 -24.95 -17.28 -10.90
C GLY A 7 -24.37 -16.03 -10.24
N ALA A 8 -23.75 -16.12 -9.07
CA ALA A 8 -23.04 -14.98 -8.46
C ALA A 8 -21.82 -14.58 -9.31
N ALA A 9 -21.58 -13.28 -9.38
CA ALA A 9 -20.50 -12.68 -10.15
C ALA A 9 -19.38 -12.20 -9.22
N TYR A 10 -18.14 -12.49 -9.62
CA TYR A 10 -16.96 -12.22 -8.80
C TYR A 10 -15.88 -11.46 -9.56
N VAL A 11 -15.05 -10.73 -8.83
CA VAL A 11 -13.74 -10.19 -9.25
C VAL A 11 -12.67 -10.83 -8.38
N LEU A 12 -11.59 -11.29 -9.01
CA LEU A 12 -10.37 -11.71 -8.32
C LEU A 12 -9.38 -10.55 -8.30
N VAL A 13 -8.77 -10.31 -7.16
CA VAL A 13 -7.69 -9.33 -7.00
C VAL A 13 -6.40 -10.07 -6.70
N LEU A 14 -5.32 -9.70 -7.38
CA LEU A 14 -3.99 -10.28 -7.21
C LEU A 14 -2.97 -9.20 -6.87
N HIS A 15 -2.13 -9.49 -5.86
CA HIS A 15 -0.98 -8.69 -5.49
C HIS A 15 0.25 -9.59 -5.42
N ALA A 16 1.11 -9.50 -6.43
CA ALA A 16 2.29 -10.33 -6.58
C ALA A 16 3.56 -9.62 -6.09
N GLY A 17 4.29 -10.28 -5.22
CA GLY A 17 5.65 -9.94 -4.80
C GLY A 17 6.62 -11.07 -5.12
N ALA A 18 7.90 -10.89 -4.77
CA ALA A 18 8.96 -11.85 -5.09
C ALA A 18 8.73 -13.25 -4.48
N SER A 19 8.35 -13.30 -3.20
CA SER A 19 8.19 -14.56 -2.44
C SER A 19 6.77 -14.81 -1.97
N ARG A 20 5.82 -13.93 -2.34
CA ARG A 20 4.43 -13.98 -1.88
C ARG A 20 3.47 -13.54 -2.96
N LEU A 21 2.35 -14.27 -3.10
CA LEU A 21 1.20 -13.86 -3.89
C LEU A 21 -0.02 -13.75 -2.95
N ARG A 22 -0.55 -12.54 -2.78
CA ARG A 22 -1.83 -12.34 -2.08
C ARG A 22 -2.97 -12.32 -3.09
N PHE A 23 -4.14 -12.81 -2.68
CA PHE A 23 -5.35 -12.76 -3.49
C PHE A 23 -6.60 -12.50 -2.64
N SER A 24 -7.58 -11.85 -3.25
CA SER A 24 -8.88 -11.59 -2.63
C SER A 24 -9.98 -11.80 -3.66
N VAL A 25 -11.07 -12.44 -3.25
CA VAL A 25 -12.24 -12.69 -4.07
C VAL A 25 -13.38 -11.80 -3.59
N PHE A 26 -13.86 -10.93 -4.46
CA PHE A 26 -14.96 -10.03 -4.17
C PHE A 26 -16.20 -10.46 -4.97
N ARG A 27 -17.34 -10.52 -4.28
CA ARG A 27 -18.64 -10.76 -4.87
C ARG A 27 -19.34 -9.46 -5.21
N SER A 28 -19.94 -9.38 -6.40
CA SER A 28 -20.86 -8.30 -6.75
C SER A 28 -22.11 -8.41 -5.90
N VAL A 29 -22.51 -7.31 -5.25
CA VAL A 29 -23.74 -7.20 -4.47
C VAL A 29 -24.65 -6.14 -5.08
N ALA A 30 -25.93 -6.16 -4.73
CA ALA A 30 -26.88 -5.16 -5.21
C ALA A 30 -26.37 -3.73 -4.93
N SER A 31 -26.72 -2.76 -5.78
CA SER A 31 -26.24 -1.36 -5.72
C SER A 31 -24.78 -1.11 -6.07
N ALA A 32 -24.22 -1.91 -6.97
CA ALA A 32 -22.89 -1.67 -7.54
C ALA A 32 -21.72 -1.71 -6.53
N ALA A 33 -21.87 -2.42 -5.42
CA ALA A 33 -20.85 -2.59 -4.40
C ALA A 33 -20.15 -3.94 -4.51
N TRP A 34 -18.94 -4.02 -3.95
CA TRP A 34 -18.16 -5.24 -3.81
C TRP A 34 -18.12 -5.68 -2.35
N ALA A 35 -18.38 -6.94 -2.09
CA ALA A 35 -18.22 -7.56 -0.77
C ALA A 35 -17.10 -8.59 -0.82
N LEU A 36 -16.15 -8.51 0.12
CA LEU A 36 -15.15 -9.55 0.29
C LEU A 36 -15.88 -10.89 0.51
N ASN A 37 -15.42 -11.93 -0.16
CA ASN A 37 -15.96 -13.29 0.00
C ASN A 37 -14.89 -14.24 0.56
N ALA A 38 -13.67 -14.14 0.05
CA ALA A 38 -12.51 -14.84 0.60
C ALA A 38 -11.25 -14.05 0.32
N GLN A 39 -10.22 -14.27 1.14
CA GLN A 39 -8.88 -13.74 0.94
C GLN A 39 -7.85 -14.80 1.27
N GLY A 40 -6.69 -14.74 0.67
CA GLY A 40 -5.64 -15.70 0.93
C GLY A 40 -4.30 -15.28 0.38
N GLN A 41 -3.33 -16.16 0.59
CA GLN A 41 -1.96 -15.93 0.12
C GLN A 41 -1.25 -17.26 -0.16
N ILE A 42 -0.25 -17.18 -1.02
CA ILE A 42 0.79 -18.20 -1.16
C ILE A 42 2.08 -17.54 -0.69
N ASP A 43 2.64 -18.04 0.40
CA ASP A 43 3.92 -17.58 0.96
C ASP A 43 5.05 -18.51 0.54
N SER A 44 6.30 -18.04 0.72
CA SER A 44 7.54 -18.80 0.52
C SER A 44 7.64 -19.41 -0.88
N ILE A 45 7.19 -18.68 -1.90
CA ILE A 45 7.33 -19.05 -3.32
C ILE A 45 8.81 -19.32 -3.61
N GLY A 46 9.09 -20.43 -4.26
CA GLY A 46 10.46 -20.85 -4.58
C GLY A 46 11.21 -21.60 -3.47
N CYS A 47 10.59 -21.81 -2.29
CA CYS A 47 11.20 -22.55 -1.17
C CYS A 47 10.23 -23.63 -0.65
N LEU A 48 9.36 -23.29 0.28
CA LEU A 48 8.32 -24.18 0.83
C LEU A 48 6.96 -23.48 0.73
N PRO A 49 6.39 -23.41 -0.46
CA PRO A 49 5.20 -22.62 -0.69
C PRO A 49 3.98 -23.19 0.05
N ARG A 50 3.23 -22.30 0.70
CA ARG A 50 2.03 -22.64 1.48
C ARG A 50 0.88 -21.75 1.05
N LEU A 51 -0.21 -22.35 0.58
CA LEU A 51 -1.46 -21.68 0.29
C LEU A 51 -2.33 -21.67 1.54
N VAL A 52 -2.78 -20.48 1.92
CA VAL A 52 -3.80 -20.29 2.97
C VAL A 52 -4.89 -19.40 2.43
N ALA A 53 -6.15 -19.85 2.52
CA ALA A 53 -7.31 -19.04 2.20
C ALA A 53 -8.26 -18.99 3.40
N LYS A 54 -8.86 -17.82 3.63
CA LYS A 54 -9.77 -17.53 4.74
C LYS A 54 -11.08 -16.95 4.19
N ASP A 55 -12.17 -17.24 4.87
CA ASP A 55 -13.46 -16.60 4.61
C ASP A 55 -13.55 -15.21 5.29
N THR A 56 -14.72 -14.58 5.18
CA THR A 56 -15.00 -13.25 5.76
C THR A 56 -15.03 -13.24 7.29
N SER A 57 -15.11 -14.39 7.95
CA SER A 57 -15.02 -14.51 9.40
C SER A 57 -13.57 -14.67 9.89
N GLY A 58 -12.62 -14.83 8.95
CA GLY A 58 -11.24 -15.16 9.23
C GLY A 58 -10.97 -16.66 9.43
N ALA A 59 -12.01 -17.50 9.29
CA ALA A 59 -11.83 -18.94 9.36
C ALA A 59 -11.07 -19.46 8.13
N VAL A 60 -10.11 -20.36 8.38
CA VAL A 60 -9.33 -20.99 7.31
C VAL A 60 -10.24 -21.97 6.55
N VAL A 61 -10.42 -21.70 5.24
CA VAL A 61 -11.22 -22.54 4.34
C VAL A 61 -10.36 -23.44 3.45
N GLU A 62 -9.10 -23.09 3.28
CA GLU A 62 -8.10 -23.90 2.58
C GLU A 62 -6.75 -23.66 3.24
N GLU A 63 -6.02 -24.73 3.50
CA GLU A 63 -4.64 -24.68 3.95
C GLU A 63 -3.91 -25.89 3.42
N ARG A 64 -2.88 -25.68 2.60
CA ARG A 64 -2.05 -26.77 2.10
C ARG A 64 -0.64 -26.30 1.78
N THR A 65 0.33 -27.14 2.08
CA THR A 65 1.68 -27.02 1.53
C THR A 65 1.61 -27.40 0.05
N LEU A 66 2.21 -26.60 -0.80
CA LEU A 66 2.30 -26.87 -2.23
C LEU A 66 3.62 -27.58 -2.46
N ASP A 67 3.57 -28.82 -2.94
CA ASP A 67 4.77 -29.60 -3.27
C ASP A 67 5.62 -28.81 -4.26
N GLY A 68 6.95 -28.91 -4.18
CA GLY A 68 7.99 -28.16 -4.90
C GLY A 68 7.76 -27.62 -6.32
N ALA A 69 6.52 -27.70 -6.82
CA ALA A 69 6.09 -27.25 -8.12
C ALA A 69 5.84 -25.72 -8.22
N VAL A 70 5.80 -24.99 -7.09
CA VAL A 70 5.56 -23.53 -7.09
C VAL A 70 6.88 -22.79 -6.92
N ALA A 71 7.63 -22.73 -8.00
CA ALA A 71 8.96 -22.12 -8.05
C ALA A 71 8.93 -20.60 -8.25
N ASP A 72 7.82 -20.07 -8.78
CA ASP A 72 7.69 -18.69 -9.23
C ASP A 72 6.24 -18.16 -9.10
N VAL A 73 6.06 -16.89 -9.39
CA VAL A 73 4.75 -16.20 -9.40
C VAL A 73 3.79 -16.85 -10.41
N ARG A 74 4.30 -17.34 -11.53
CA ARG A 74 3.50 -17.94 -12.61
C ARG A 74 2.79 -19.20 -12.11
N THR A 75 3.53 -20.10 -11.46
CA THR A 75 2.97 -21.32 -10.89
C THR A 75 2.05 -21.02 -9.72
N ALA A 76 2.37 -20.01 -8.89
CA ALA A 76 1.49 -19.56 -7.82
C ALA A 76 0.14 -19.04 -8.33
N VAL A 77 0.10 -18.27 -9.40
CA VAL A 77 -1.15 -17.83 -10.04
C VAL A 77 -1.95 -19.01 -10.57
N GLY A 78 -1.29 -20.03 -11.12
CA GLY A 78 -1.94 -21.29 -11.54
C GLY A 78 -2.67 -21.97 -10.39
N GLU A 79 -2.04 -22.05 -9.20
CA GLU A 79 -2.64 -22.61 -7.99
C GLU A 79 -3.85 -21.82 -7.50
N VAL A 80 -3.76 -20.48 -7.49
CA VAL A 80 -4.90 -19.61 -7.15
C VAL A 80 -6.05 -19.79 -8.14
N ALA A 81 -5.77 -19.89 -9.44
CA ALA A 81 -6.78 -20.12 -10.47
C ALA A 81 -7.43 -21.50 -10.33
N ALA A 82 -6.66 -22.54 -9.99
CA ALA A 82 -7.18 -23.87 -9.73
C ALA A 82 -8.07 -23.90 -8.49
N TRP A 83 -7.62 -23.28 -7.39
CA TRP A 83 -8.39 -23.12 -6.17
C TRP A 83 -9.69 -22.36 -6.42
N PHE A 84 -9.64 -21.24 -7.16
CA PHE A 84 -10.84 -20.47 -7.49
C PHE A 84 -11.87 -21.34 -8.25
N ARG A 85 -11.45 -22.05 -9.30
CA ARG A 85 -12.35 -22.93 -10.07
C ARG A 85 -12.95 -24.06 -9.22
N ALA A 86 -12.18 -24.61 -8.30
CA ALA A 86 -12.65 -25.69 -7.41
C ALA A 86 -13.65 -25.18 -6.38
N THR A 87 -13.39 -24.00 -5.78
CA THR A 87 -14.21 -23.41 -4.71
C THR A 87 -15.47 -22.74 -5.25
N TYR A 88 -15.38 -22.06 -6.39
CA TYR A 88 -16.44 -21.25 -6.99
C TYR A 88 -17.06 -21.90 -8.24
N ARG A 89 -17.35 -23.20 -8.16
CA ARG A 89 -17.93 -23.95 -9.29
C ARG A 89 -19.27 -23.34 -9.73
N GLY A 90 -19.40 -23.02 -11.04
CA GLY A 90 -20.59 -22.41 -11.60
C GLY A 90 -20.75 -20.91 -11.36
N ALA A 91 -19.81 -20.28 -10.65
CA ALA A 91 -19.78 -18.83 -10.51
C ALA A 91 -19.17 -18.15 -11.75
N ARG A 92 -19.54 -16.89 -11.97
CA ARG A 92 -19.04 -16.08 -13.08
C ARG A 92 -17.91 -15.18 -12.62
N LEU A 93 -16.68 -15.46 -13.05
CA LEU A 93 -15.57 -14.52 -12.87
C LEU A 93 -15.69 -13.42 -13.94
N LEU A 94 -15.82 -12.17 -13.49
CA LEU A 94 -16.00 -11.01 -14.36
C LEU A 94 -14.69 -10.43 -14.85
N GLY A 95 -13.65 -10.50 -14.03
CA GLY A 95 -12.32 -9.99 -14.33
C GLY A 95 -11.34 -10.18 -13.19
N VAL A 96 -10.08 -9.86 -13.48
CA VAL A 96 -8.99 -9.88 -12.49
C VAL A 96 -8.38 -8.48 -12.39
N GLY A 97 -8.31 -7.94 -11.17
CA GLY A 97 -7.59 -6.72 -10.84
C GLY A 97 -6.19 -7.03 -10.33
N HIS A 98 -5.19 -6.32 -10.83
CA HIS A 98 -3.80 -6.48 -10.42
C HIS A 98 -3.30 -5.24 -9.71
N HIS A 99 -2.68 -5.43 -8.55
CA HIS A 99 -1.81 -4.43 -7.96
C HIS A 99 -0.56 -4.28 -8.83
N VAL A 100 -0.27 -3.05 -9.28
CA VAL A 100 0.91 -2.72 -10.07
C VAL A 100 1.62 -1.54 -9.40
N ALA A 101 2.86 -1.75 -8.97
CA ALA A 101 3.58 -0.76 -8.19
C ALA A 101 3.82 0.57 -8.93
N HIS A 102 3.91 0.56 -10.26
CA HIS A 102 4.32 1.74 -11.01
C HIS A 102 3.64 1.87 -12.37
N GLY A 103 3.01 3.02 -12.63
CA GLY A 103 2.37 3.36 -13.90
C GLY A 103 3.15 4.38 -14.76
N GLY A 104 4.29 4.87 -14.25
CA GLY A 104 5.03 5.97 -14.88
C GLY A 104 4.20 7.25 -14.94
N THR A 105 4.50 8.10 -15.90
CA THR A 105 3.68 9.28 -16.23
C THR A 105 2.52 8.93 -17.17
N ARG A 106 2.53 7.72 -17.74
CA ARG A 106 1.59 7.28 -18.79
C ARG A 106 0.29 6.76 -18.21
N TYR A 107 0.35 6.03 -17.08
CA TYR A 107 -0.80 5.37 -16.46
C TYR A 107 -1.17 6.04 -15.13
N GLN A 108 -2.01 7.07 -15.21
CA GLN A 108 -2.53 7.80 -14.05
C GLN A 108 -3.95 7.36 -13.65
N ARG A 109 -4.42 6.23 -14.19
CA ARG A 109 -5.74 5.64 -13.90
C ARG A 109 -5.67 4.12 -14.05
N PRO A 110 -6.55 3.36 -13.37
CA PRO A 110 -6.71 1.95 -13.62
C PRO A 110 -7.00 1.70 -15.11
N THR A 111 -6.35 0.71 -15.69
CA THR A 111 -6.33 0.52 -17.14
C THR A 111 -6.56 -0.94 -17.50
N LEU A 112 -7.42 -1.20 -18.50
CA LEU A 112 -7.61 -2.52 -19.09
C LEU A 112 -6.29 -3.02 -19.68
N VAL A 113 -5.87 -4.21 -19.29
CA VAL A 113 -4.64 -4.82 -19.80
C VAL A 113 -4.81 -5.21 -21.26
N THR A 114 -3.98 -4.63 -22.11
CA THR A 114 -3.89 -4.91 -23.54
C THR A 114 -2.46 -5.27 -23.92
N PRO A 115 -2.20 -5.80 -25.12
CA PRO A 115 -0.83 -6.01 -25.59
C PRO A 115 0.04 -4.74 -25.57
N GLN A 116 -0.56 -3.55 -25.79
CA GLN A 116 0.14 -2.27 -25.67
C GLN A 116 0.52 -1.97 -24.22
N VAL A 117 -0.41 -2.10 -23.28
CA VAL A 117 -0.14 -1.92 -21.84
C VAL A 117 0.99 -2.85 -21.40
N MET A 118 1.00 -4.10 -21.85
CA MET A 118 2.06 -5.05 -21.51
C MET A 118 3.44 -4.66 -22.07
N ARG A 119 3.51 -4.05 -23.24
CA ARG A 119 4.77 -3.49 -23.78
C ARG A 119 5.24 -2.33 -22.92
N ASP A 120 4.33 -1.40 -22.63
CA ASP A 120 4.63 -0.21 -21.83
C ASP A 120 5.08 -0.57 -20.42
N LEU A 121 4.44 -1.56 -19.75
CA LEU A 121 4.88 -2.02 -18.43
C LEU A 121 6.30 -2.58 -18.44
N ARG A 122 6.71 -3.28 -19.50
CA ARG A 122 8.09 -3.77 -19.62
C ARG A 122 9.09 -2.62 -19.77
N GLU A 123 8.72 -1.54 -20.47
CA GLU A 123 9.54 -0.32 -20.57
C GLU A 123 9.69 0.39 -19.22
N LEU A 124 8.71 0.23 -18.31
CA LEU A 124 8.73 0.83 -16.96
C LEU A 124 9.54 0.01 -15.94
N ILE A 125 9.99 -1.20 -16.26
CA ILE A 125 10.77 -2.04 -15.32
C ILE A 125 11.92 -1.27 -14.67
N PRO A 126 12.72 -0.44 -15.39
CA PRO A 126 13.81 0.32 -14.75
C PRO A 126 13.36 1.31 -13.65
N LEU A 127 12.08 1.71 -13.61
CA LEU A 127 11.55 2.58 -12.56
C LEU A 127 11.16 1.82 -11.28
N ALA A 128 10.87 0.53 -11.38
CA ALA A 128 10.53 -0.32 -10.24
C ALA A 128 11.01 -1.77 -10.48
N PRO A 129 12.34 -1.99 -10.58
CA PRO A 129 12.91 -3.28 -11.01
C PRO A 129 12.62 -4.43 -10.03
N ARG A 130 12.34 -4.14 -8.78
CA ARG A 130 12.04 -5.14 -7.73
C ARG A 130 10.55 -5.51 -7.65
N HIS A 131 9.66 -4.78 -8.32
CA HIS A 131 8.21 -4.96 -8.19
C HIS A 131 7.53 -5.25 -9.53
N LEU A 132 7.81 -4.47 -10.57
CA LEU A 132 7.14 -4.60 -11.87
C LEU A 132 7.31 -5.97 -12.53
N PRO A 133 8.47 -6.65 -12.48
CA PRO A 133 8.61 -7.98 -13.05
C PRO A 133 7.58 -8.97 -12.51
N HIS A 134 7.34 -8.98 -11.19
CA HIS A 134 6.37 -9.87 -10.55
C HIS A 134 4.93 -9.55 -10.92
N SER A 135 4.57 -8.26 -11.00
CA SER A 135 3.25 -7.84 -11.48
C SER A 135 3.01 -8.24 -12.93
N ILE A 136 4.01 -8.04 -13.81
CA ILE A 136 3.95 -8.44 -15.24
C ILE A 136 3.80 -9.96 -15.35
N GLU A 137 4.56 -10.71 -14.58
CA GLU A 137 4.50 -12.18 -14.57
C GLU A 137 3.13 -12.68 -14.10
N ALA A 138 2.55 -12.09 -13.06
CA ALA A 138 1.20 -12.41 -12.60
C ALA A 138 0.14 -12.14 -13.67
N ILE A 139 0.23 -11.02 -14.40
CA ILE A 139 -0.68 -10.70 -15.52
C ILE A 139 -0.56 -11.73 -16.65
N VAL A 140 0.67 -12.09 -17.04
CA VAL A 140 0.91 -13.10 -18.08
C VAL A 140 0.38 -14.47 -17.66
N ALA A 141 0.66 -14.88 -16.42
CA ALA A 141 0.17 -16.14 -15.87
C ALA A 141 -1.36 -16.18 -15.80
N THR A 142 -1.98 -15.06 -15.39
CA THR A 142 -3.45 -14.95 -15.37
C THR A 142 -4.04 -15.19 -16.76
N SER A 143 -3.45 -14.63 -17.81
CA SER A 143 -3.90 -14.85 -19.21
C SER A 143 -3.81 -16.32 -19.65
N ALA A 144 -2.86 -17.07 -19.10
CA ALA A 144 -2.68 -18.49 -19.42
C ALA A 144 -3.72 -19.40 -18.72
N HIS A 145 -4.21 -18.97 -17.54
CA HIS A 145 -5.11 -19.80 -16.72
C HIS A 145 -6.57 -19.34 -16.71
N LEU A 146 -6.85 -18.05 -16.97
CA LEU A 146 -8.19 -17.45 -16.86
C LEU A 146 -8.49 -16.61 -18.11
N THR A 147 -9.59 -16.96 -18.80
CA THR A 147 -10.03 -16.26 -20.03
C THR A 147 -11.02 -15.15 -19.65
N VAL A 148 -10.52 -14.12 -18.94
CA VAL A 148 -11.32 -12.98 -18.48
C VAL A 148 -10.51 -11.67 -18.67
N PRO A 149 -11.20 -10.50 -18.76
CA PRO A 149 -10.51 -9.21 -18.78
C PRO A 149 -9.65 -9.00 -17.53
N GLN A 150 -8.54 -8.30 -17.69
CA GLN A 150 -7.63 -7.96 -16.60
C GLN A 150 -7.45 -6.45 -16.52
N VAL A 151 -7.36 -5.90 -15.31
CA VAL A 151 -7.19 -4.47 -15.05
C VAL A 151 -5.95 -4.25 -14.20
N ALA A 152 -5.05 -3.37 -14.66
CA ALA A 152 -3.89 -2.92 -13.89
C ALA A 152 -4.28 -1.68 -13.06
N CYS A 153 -4.06 -1.73 -11.75
CA CYS A 153 -4.29 -0.66 -10.80
C CYS A 153 -2.94 -0.22 -10.22
N PHE A 154 -2.60 1.06 -10.39
CA PHE A 154 -1.24 1.54 -10.15
C PHE A 154 -1.14 2.32 -8.84
N ASP A 155 -0.16 1.99 -8.00
CA ASP A 155 0.10 2.73 -6.75
C ASP A 155 0.45 4.20 -6.99
N THR A 156 1.15 4.48 -8.07
CA THR A 156 1.54 5.86 -8.42
C THR A 156 0.37 6.71 -8.94
N SER A 157 -0.76 6.12 -9.31
CA SER A 157 -1.83 6.82 -10.05
C SER A 157 -2.56 7.88 -9.23
N PHE A 158 -2.75 7.67 -7.93
CA PHE A 158 -3.42 8.62 -7.03
C PHE A 158 -2.69 9.97 -6.94
N HIS A 159 -1.39 9.94 -7.16
CA HIS A 159 -0.52 11.10 -7.10
C HIS A 159 -0.39 11.87 -8.43
N GLY A 160 -1.06 11.42 -9.48
CA GLY A 160 -0.94 12.02 -10.82
C GLY A 160 -1.49 13.44 -10.95
N ALA A 161 -2.41 13.85 -10.08
CA ALA A 161 -3.03 15.17 -10.09
C ALA A 161 -2.28 16.23 -9.25
N ARG A 162 -1.12 15.90 -8.69
CA ARG A 162 -0.34 16.83 -7.85
C ARG A 162 0.14 18.06 -8.64
N PRO A 163 0.35 19.20 -7.97
CA PRO A 163 0.99 20.36 -8.59
C PRO A 163 2.35 20.00 -9.21
N ALA A 164 2.63 20.49 -10.41
CA ALA A 164 3.85 20.14 -11.16
C ALA A 164 5.14 20.42 -10.36
N VAL A 165 5.16 21.45 -9.50
CA VAL A 165 6.32 21.78 -8.67
C VAL A 165 6.71 20.65 -7.70
N THR A 166 5.76 19.86 -7.21
CA THR A 166 6.01 18.78 -6.25
C THR A 166 6.58 17.52 -6.92
N THR A 167 6.57 17.48 -8.25
CA THR A 167 7.03 16.35 -9.03
C THR A 167 8.46 16.50 -9.59
N ILE A 168 9.04 17.69 -9.43
CA ILE A 168 10.33 18.03 -10.01
C ILE A 168 11.47 17.40 -9.20
N ILE A 169 12.43 16.78 -9.91
CA ILE A 169 13.74 16.44 -9.41
C ILE A 169 14.72 17.48 -9.97
N PRO A 170 15.43 18.27 -9.12
CA PRO A 170 16.23 19.41 -9.57
C PRO A 170 17.60 18.98 -10.14
N LEU A 171 17.57 18.18 -11.21
CA LEU A 171 18.73 17.72 -11.96
C LEU A 171 18.79 18.38 -13.34
N PRO A 172 19.93 18.33 -14.06
CA PRO A 172 20.06 18.84 -15.42
C PRO A 172 18.96 18.34 -16.36
N ALA A 173 18.49 19.20 -17.27
CA ALA A 173 17.34 18.93 -18.10
C ALA A 173 17.50 17.69 -19.02
N ASN A 174 18.73 17.41 -19.47
CA ASN A 174 19.03 16.20 -20.26
C ASN A 174 18.83 14.92 -19.46
N ILE A 175 19.15 14.94 -18.17
CA ILE A 175 18.94 13.80 -17.23
C ILE A 175 17.45 13.65 -16.92
N ARG A 176 16.75 14.75 -16.59
CA ARG A 176 15.31 14.70 -16.27
C ARG A 176 14.44 14.14 -17.41
N ARG A 177 14.86 14.37 -18.68
CA ARG A 177 14.15 13.83 -19.87
C ARG A 177 14.14 12.29 -19.94
N SER A 178 14.97 11.59 -19.16
CA SER A 178 14.94 10.12 -19.07
C SER A 178 13.83 9.55 -18.19
N GLY A 179 12.84 10.35 -17.81
CA GLY A 179 11.70 9.91 -16.96
C GLY A 179 11.92 10.11 -15.47
N LEU A 180 12.92 10.91 -15.07
CA LEU A 180 13.14 11.23 -13.66
C LEU A 180 12.06 12.20 -13.16
N HIS A 181 11.20 11.68 -12.27
CA HIS A 181 10.04 12.36 -11.75
C HIS A 181 9.76 11.87 -10.33
N ARG A 182 9.23 12.71 -9.45
CA ARG A 182 8.72 12.24 -8.16
C ARG A 182 7.34 11.63 -8.38
N TYR A 183 7.19 10.32 -8.21
CA TYR A 183 5.94 9.59 -8.48
C TYR A 183 5.07 9.50 -7.23
N GLY A 184 5.63 9.06 -6.10
CA GLY A 184 4.88 8.67 -4.90
C GLY A 184 4.27 7.28 -5.01
N PHE A 185 4.08 6.63 -3.88
CA PHE A 185 3.59 5.25 -3.77
C PHE A 185 2.47 5.16 -2.73
N HIS A 186 2.01 3.95 -2.39
CA HIS A 186 0.84 3.71 -1.53
C HIS A 186 -0.46 4.37 -2.02
N GLY A 187 -0.54 4.71 -3.31
CA GLY A 187 -1.66 5.46 -3.86
C GLY A 187 -3.00 4.77 -3.73
N LEU A 188 -3.05 3.43 -3.82
CA LEU A 188 -4.29 2.65 -3.64
C LEU A 188 -4.79 2.74 -2.19
N SER A 189 -3.89 2.68 -1.21
CA SER A 189 -4.20 2.90 0.20
C SER A 189 -4.72 4.32 0.44
N TYR A 190 -4.00 5.32 -0.01
CA TYR A 190 -4.41 6.73 0.15
C TYR A 190 -5.73 7.04 -0.54
N GLN A 191 -5.95 6.49 -1.73
CA GLN A 191 -7.19 6.67 -2.46
C GLN A 191 -8.38 6.06 -1.72
N TYR A 192 -8.22 4.87 -1.15
CA TYR A 192 -9.25 4.24 -0.33
C TYR A 192 -9.59 5.12 0.88
N VAL A 193 -8.58 5.53 1.66
CA VAL A 193 -8.78 6.36 2.86
C VAL A 193 -9.41 7.70 2.50
N ALA A 194 -8.97 8.35 1.41
CA ALA A 194 -9.55 9.60 0.92
C ALA A 194 -11.03 9.44 0.53
N ALA A 195 -11.41 8.33 -0.09
CA ALA A 195 -12.81 8.02 -0.43
C ALA A 195 -13.68 7.73 0.81
N MET A 196 -13.05 7.31 1.93
CA MET A 196 -13.75 7.06 3.20
C MET A 196 -13.92 8.31 4.05
N LEU A 197 -13.08 9.34 3.88
CA LEU A 197 -13.11 10.57 4.69
C LEU A 197 -14.48 11.24 4.74
N PRO A 198 -15.23 11.42 3.63
CA PRO A 198 -16.56 12.07 3.67
C PRO A 198 -17.58 11.35 4.52
N ARG A 199 -17.40 10.05 4.74
CA ARG A 199 -18.32 9.21 5.53
C ARG A 199 -17.93 9.11 6.99
N ILE A 200 -16.62 9.08 7.29
CA ILE A 200 -16.09 8.85 8.64
C ILE A 200 -15.78 10.17 9.34
N ALA A 201 -15.26 11.13 8.61
CA ALA A 201 -14.80 12.43 9.09
C ALA A 201 -15.31 13.57 8.20
N PRO A 202 -16.65 13.74 8.04
CA PRO A 202 -17.23 14.73 7.12
C PRO A 202 -16.75 16.16 7.40
N ASP A 203 -16.52 16.50 8.66
CA ASP A 203 -16.09 17.84 9.10
C ASP A 203 -14.73 18.25 8.53
N VAL A 204 -13.88 17.30 8.13
CA VAL A 204 -12.53 17.55 7.64
C VAL A 204 -12.28 17.04 6.22
N SER A 205 -13.24 16.39 5.60
CA SER A 205 -13.10 15.77 4.28
C SER A 205 -12.83 16.78 3.15
N GLY A 206 -13.37 17.98 3.26
CA GLY A 206 -13.11 19.11 2.34
C GLY A 206 -11.89 19.96 2.70
N GLY A 207 -11.21 19.62 3.79
CA GLY A 207 -10.09 20.38 4.35
C GLY A 207 -8.71 19.83 3.94
N ARG A 208 -7.75 20.08 4.83
CA ARG A 208 -6.34 19.70 4.69
C ARG A 208 -6.06 18.54 5.63
N ALA A 209 -5.73 17.38 5.07
CA ALA A 209 -5.42 16.19 5.85
C ALA A 209 -4.04 15.64 5.47
N ILE A 210 -3.38 15.01 6.42
CA ILE A 210 -2.21 14.18 6.17
C ILE A 210 -2.60 12.75 6.47
N LEU A 211 -2.52 11.90 5.45
CA LEU A 211 -2.65 10.45 5.62
C LEU A 211 -1.30 9.89 6.05
N VAL A 212 -1.30 9.12 7.11
CA VAL A 212 -0.12 8.57 7.78
C VAL A 212 -0.20 7.05 7.64
N HIS A 213 0.34 6.51 6.55
CA HIS A 213 0.39 5.07 6.29
C HIS A 213 1.64 4.50 6.94
N LEU A 214 1.45 3.67 7.95
CA LEU A 214 2.53 3.05 8.72
C LEU A 214 2.40 1.53 8.70
N ASP A 215 3.39 0.90 8.12
CA ASP A 215 3.60 -0.54 8.08
C ASP A 215 5.12 -0.80 8.02
N THR A 216 5.57 -1.99 7.63
CA THR A 216 6.99 -2.25 7.30
C THR A 216 7.47 -1.34 6.16
N GLU A 217 6.59 -0.97 5.26
CA GLU A 217 6.74 0.17 4.35
C GLU A 217 5.89 1.33 4.87
N ALA A 218 6.39 2.56 4.82
CA ALA A 218 5.74 3.70 5.43
C ALA A 218 5.85 4.96 4.55
N GLY A 219 4.76 5.73 4.51
CA GLY A 219 4.71 6.99 3.78
C GLY A 219 3.63 7.93 4.30
N LEU A 220 3.74 9.20 3.93
CA LEU A 220 2.74 10.21 4.22
C LEU A 220 2.23 10.84 2.93
N CYS A 221 0.95 11.18 2.90
CA CYS A 221 0.34 11.91 1.79
C CYS A 221 -0.43 13.12 2.29
N ALA A 222 -0.08 14.30 1.79
CA ALA A 222 -0.82 15.53 2.01
C ALA A 222 -2.03 15.60 1.09
N LEU A 223 -3.22 15.73 1.66
CA LEU A 223 -4.48 15.87 0.94
C LEU A 223 -5.07 17.27 1.11
N LYS A 224 -5.64 17.81 0.03
CA LYS A 224 -6.53 18.96 0.08
C LYS A 224 -7.83 18.61 -0.66
N ALA A 225 -8.93 18.65 0.06
CA ALA A 225 -10.24 18.25 -0.47
C ALA A 225 -10.23 16.87 -1.16
N GLY A 226 -9.60 15.87 -0.52
CA GLY A 226 -9.51 14.51 -1.02
C GLY A 226 -8.50 14.27 -2.16
N THR A 227 -7.80 15.31 -2.64
CA THR A 227 -6.81 15.22 -3.72
C THR A 227 -5.39 15.23 -3.16
N SER A 228 -4.52 14.36 -3.64
CA SER A 228 -3.09 14.36 -3.29
C SER A 228 -2.42 15.65 -3.74
N ILE A 229 -1.73 16.33 -2.81
CA ILE A 229 -0.98 17.57 -3.06
C ILE A 229 0.52 17.30 -3.04
N ASP A 230 0.99 16.46 -2.10
CA ASP A 230 2.38 16.00 -2.01
C ASP A 230 2.45 14.67 -1.24
N THR A 231 3.59 14.00 -1.33
CA THR A 231 3.84 12.76 -0.60
C THR A 231 5.33 12.68 -0.25
N THR A 232 5.64 11.94 0.81
CA THR A 232 7.03 11.76 1.27
C THR A 232 7.87 10.97 0.30
N GLU A 233 7.29 10.04 -0.43
CA GLU A 233 8.01 9.21 -1.38
C GLU A 233 8.24 9.94 -2.72
N GLY A 234 9.38 9.66 -3.33
CA GLY A 234 9.87 10.38 -4.50
C GLY A 234 9.87 9.56 -5.78
N PHE A 235 11.06 9.44 -6.38
CA PHE A 235 11.31 8.68 -7.60
C PHE A 235 11.14 7.18 -7.38
N SER A 236 11.58 6.69 -6.22
CA SER A 236 11.49 5.29 -5.81
C SER A 236 10.97 5.20 -4.38
N PRO A 237 10.58 4.01 -3.90
CA PRO A 237 10.19 3.80 -2.50
C PRO A 237 11.38 3.76 -1.52
N LEU A 238 12.57 4.25 -1.93
CA LEU A 238 13.71 4.50 -1.05
C LEU A 238 13.68 5.89 -0.41
N ASP A 239 12.91 6.83 -0.97
CA ASP A 239 12.77 8.18 -0.44
C ASP A 239 11.70 8.24 0.67
N GLY A 240 11.69 9.32 1.44
CA GLY A 240 10.67 9.61 2.45
C GLY A 240 11.04 9.13 3.85
N LEU A 241 10.17 8.35 4.48
CA LEU A 241 10.34 7.88 5.84
C LEU A 241 11.42 6.79 5.95
N CYS A 242 12.03 6.69 7.12
CA CYS A 242 12.70 5.46 7.53
C CYS A 242 11.64 4.35 7.60
N MET A 243 11.91 3.20 7.01
CA MET A 243 11.02 2.05 6.95
C MET A 243 11.65 0.85 7.66
N GLY A 244 11.03 -0.31 7.58
CA GLY A 244 11.56 -1.53 8.20
C GLY A 244 13.01 -1.81 7.80
N THR A 245 13.28 -1.87 6.49
CA THR A 245 14.61 -2.20 5.94
C THR A 245 15.20 -1.11 5.04
N ARG A 246 14.52 0.03 4.87
CA ARG A 246 14.94 1.15 3.99
C ARG A 246 15.25 2.40 4.79
N PRO A 247 16.29 3.19 4.42
CA PRO A 247 16.74 4.34 5.21
C PRO A 247 15.77 5.54 5.13
N GLY A 248 14.95 5.62 4.09
CA GLY A 248 14.23 6.83 3.72
C GLY A 248 15.15 7.88 3.10
N SER A 249 14.75 9.14 3.16
CA SER A 249 15.55 10.25 2.61
C SER A 249 16.95 10.25 3.18
N LEU A 250 17.92 10.00 2.32
CA LEU A 250 19.34 9.89 2.61
C LEU A 250 20.11 10.99 1.89
N ASP A 251 21.18 11.50 2.50
CA ASP A 251 22.10 12.41 1.82
C ASP A 251 22.76 11.69 0.63
N PRO A 252 22.66 12.21 -0.61
CA PRO A 252 23.33 11.62 -1.78
C PRO A 252 24.83 11.43 -1.59
N GLY A 253 25.48 12.25 -0.75
CA GLY A 253 26.89 12.12 -0.39
C GLY A 253 27.21 10.78 0.27
N VAL A 254 26.27 10.21 1.05
CA VAL A 254 26.44 8.87 1.63
C VAL A 254 26.49 7.82 0.53
N VAL A 255 25.60 7.90 -0.47
CA VAL A 255 25.59 6.96 -1.61
C VAL A 255 26.90 7.04 -2.39
N LEU A 256 27.40 8.27 -2.64
CA LEU A 256 28.71 8.49 -3.28
C LEU A 256 29.85 7.92 -2.44
N HIS A 257 29.80 8.05 -1.10
CA HIS A 257 30.79 7.48 -0.20
C HIS A 257 30.83 5.93 -0.27
N LEU A 258 29.66 5.28 -0.32
CA LEU A 258 29.57 3.82 -0.49
C LEU A 258 30.28 3.36 -1.79
N PHE A 259 30.08 4.07 -2.90
CA PHE A 259 30.72 3.75 -4.17
C PHE A 259 32.21 4.11 -4.21
N GLN A 260 32.57 5.35 -3.82
CA GLN A 260 33.89 5.92 -4.10
C GLN A 260 34.90 5.61 -3.01
N SER A 261 34.49 5.62 -1.73
CA SER A 261 35.40 5.42 -0.59
C SER A 261 35.42 3.96 -0.13
N LEU A 262 34.25 3.31 -0.08
CA LEU A 262 34.18 1.90 0.32
C LEU A 262 34.31 0.93 -0.87
N GLY A 263 34.19 1.43 -2.12
CA GLY A 263 34.37 0.63 -3.34
C GLY A 263 33.27 -0.41 -3.56
N LEU A 264 32.09 -0.24 -2.95
CA LEU A 264 31.02 -1.22 -3.04
C LEU A 264 30.40 -1.24 -4.44
N PRO A 265 30.13 -2.44 -5.00
CA PRO A 265 29.44 -2.54 -6.29
C PRO A 265 27.97 -2.10 -6.17
N ALA A 266 27.37 -1.70 -7.29
CA ALA A 266 26.01 -1.19 -7.33
C ALA A 266 24.97 -2.15 -6.75
N ALA A 267 25.11 -3.45 -6.98
CA ALA A 267 24.21 -4.46 -6.43
C ALA A 267 24.27 -4.56 -4.90
N GLU A 268 25.47 -4.36 -4.31
CA GLU A 268 25.63 -4.38 -2.86
C GLU A 268 25.06 -3.11 -2.24
N VAL A 269 25.29 -1.94 -2.85
CA VAL A 269 24.68 -0.68 -2.42
C VAL A 269 23.16 -0.76 -2.51
N GLU A 270 22.61 -1.35 -3.57
CA GLU A 270 21.17 -1.59 -3.70
C GLU A 270 20.66 -2.49 -2.57
N ALA A 271 21.33 -3.60 -2.26
CA ALA A 271 20.94 -4.49 -1.17
C ALA A 271 20.99 -3.79 0.20
N ILE A 272 22.01 -2.99 0.46
CA ILE A 272 22.10 -2.17 1.69
C ILE A 272 20.89 -1.25 1.82
N LEU A 273 20.53 -0.53 0.74
CA LEU A 273 19.47 0.46 0.79
C LEU A 273 18.06 -0.15 0.87
N TYR A 274 17.82 -1.31 0.24
CA TYR A 274 16.50 -1.93 0.21
C TYR A 274 16.26 -2.93 1.35
N GLU A 275 17.31 -3.62 1.83
CA GLU A 275 17.14 -4.83 2.66
C GLU A 275 17.85 -4.76 4.01
N GLN A 276 18.89 -3.91 4.15
CA GLN A 276 19.78 -3.96 5.32
C GLN A 276 19.81 -2.64 6.10
N SER A 277 18.95 -1.69 5.75
CA SER A 277 18.86 -0.36 6.37
C SER A 277 17.65 -0.25 7.30
N GLY A 278 17.19 0.96 7.57
CA GLY A 278 15.96 1.24 8.28
C GLY A 278 15.96 0.85 9.76
N LEU A 279 14.78 0.45 10.24
CA LEU A 279 14.58 0.03 11.63
C LEU A 279 15.40 -1.20 11.98
N LEU A 280 15.54 -2.14 11.04
CA LEU A 280 16.36 -3.34 11.20
C LEU A 280 17.83 -2.97 11.50
N ALA A 281 18.41 -2.08 10.70
CA ALA A 281 19.79 -1.62 10.90
C ALA A 281 19.99 -0.86 12.20
N LEU A 282 19.03 0.01 12.56
CA LEU A 282 19.12 0.83 13.78
C LEU A 282 18.97 -0.01 15.05
N SER A 283 18.10 -1.03 15.03
CA SER A 283 17.81 -1.85 16.19
C SER A 283 18.70 -3.09 16.29
N GLY A 284 19.08 -3.67 15.15
CA GLY A 284 19.67 -5.01 15.08
C GLY A 284 18.71 -6.13 15.52
N ILE A 285 17.40 -5.84 15.63
CA ILE A 285 16.40 -6.74 16.23
C ILE A 285 15.29 -7.09 15.25
N SER A 286 14.58 -6.08 14.70
CA SER A 286 13.44 -6.29 13.84
C SER A 286 13.22 -5.10 12.89
N ASP A 287 12.57 -5.37 11.78
CA ASP A 287 12.07 -4.38 10.82
C ASP A 287 10.63 -3.94 11.14
N ASP A 288 9.96 -4.57 12.11
CA ASP A 288 8.60 -4.21 12.54
C ASP A 288 8.64 -3.28 13.77
N VAL A 289 8.15 -2.06 13.60
CA VAL A 289 8.09 -1.07 14.69
C VAL A 289 7.25 -1.54 15.89
N ARG A 290 6.29 -2.46 15.69
CA ARG A 290 5.46 -3.02 16.77
C ARG A 290 6.27 -3.97 17.65
N GLU A 291 7.13 -4.79 17.06
CA GLU A 291 8.06 -5.64 17.80
C GLU A 291 9.09 -4.79 18.57
N LEU A 292 9.59 -3.73 17.95
CA LEU A 292 10.52 -2.81 18.61
C LEU A 292 9.86 -2.07 19.79
N LEU A 293 8.59 -1.69 19.66
CA LEU A 293 7.81 -1.09 20.77
C LEU A 293 7.59 -2.06 21.93
N ALA A 294 7.56 -3.35 21.68
CA ALA A 294 7.42 -4.39 22.71
C ALA A 294 8.78 -4.78 23.35
N SER A 295 9.90 -4.29 22.83
CA SER A 295 11.23 -4.62 23.29
C SER A 295 11.77 -3.60 24.31
N ASP A 296 12.36 -4.07 25.42
CA ASP A 296 13.05 -3.24 26.41
C ASP A 296 14.49 -2.86 26.01
N ALA A 297 14.99 -3.35 24.88
CA ALA A 297 16.36 -3.10 24.43
C ALA A 297 16.58 -1.59 24.12
N PRO A 298 17.70 -1.00 24.55
CA PRO A 298 18.01 0.40 24.25
C PRO A 298 18.04 0.71 22.74
N ALA A 299 18.55 -0.22 21.93
CA ALA A 299 18.59 -0.08 20.47
C ALA A 299 17.19 -0.06 19.84
N ALA A 300 16.24 -0.85 20.36
CA ALA A 300 14.85 -0.81 19.91
C ALA A 300 14.22 0.54 20.23
N ARG A 301 14.41 1.06 21.44
CA ARG A 301 13.93 2.40 21.82
C ARG A 301 14.51 3.49 20.91
N GLN A 302 15.82 3.46 20.66
CA GLN A 302 16.47 4.42 19.75
C GLN A 302 15.88 4.37 18.34
N ALA A 303 15.65 3.17 17.79
CA ALA A 303 15.06 2.98 16.46
C ALA A 303 13.62 3.55 16.39
N VAL A 304 12.81 3.28 17.41
CA VAL A 304 11.45 3.83 17.51
C VAL A 304 11.45 5.36 17.66
N ASP A 305 12.33 5.91 18.50
CA ASP A 305 12.44 7.36 18.69
C ASP A 305 12.87 8.05 17.38
N TYR A 306 13.80 7.46 16.64
CA TYR A 306 14.19 7.95 15.31
C TYR A 306 13.02 7.88 14.32
N PHE A 307 12.27 6.78 14.30
CA PHE A 307 11.09 6.64 13.44
C PHE A 307 10.04 7.71 13.72
N VAL A 308 9.67 7.90 14.99
CA VAL A 308 8.69 8.92 15.42
C VAL A 308 9.19 10.32 15.04
N TYR A 309 10.48 10.61 15.26
CA TYR A 309 11.09 11.88 14.85
C TYR A 309 10.95 12.12 13.35
N ARG A 310 11.24 11.12 12.51
CA ARG A 310 11.14 11.24 11.05
C ARG A 310 9.70 11.46 10.60
N VAL A 311 8.75 10.69 11.15
CA VAL A 311 7.32 10.88 10.85
C VAL A 311 6.86 12.29 11.22
N SER A 312 7.23 12.76 12.42
CA SER A 312 6.84 14.09 12.90
C SER A 312 7.45 15.22 12.08
N LYS A 313 8.70 15.07 11.63
CA LYS A 313 9.38 16.02 10.74
C LYS A 313 8.65 16.14 9.40
N GLU A 314 8.28 15.03 8.80
CA GLU A 314 7.57 15.02 7.53
C GLU A 314 6.13 15.56 7.66
N ILE A 315 5.43 15.27 8.78
CA ILE A 315 4.14 15.91 9.08
C ILE A 315 4.30 17.45 9.12
N GLY A 316 5.35 17.96 9.74
CA GLY A 316 5.65 19.40 9.77
C GLY A 316 5.85 19.97 8.36
N GLY A 317 6.65 19.31 7.52
CA GLY A 317 6.92 19.70 6.14
C GLY A 317 5.64 19.71 5.28
N LEU A 318 4.86 18.64 5.34
CA LEU A 318 3.59 18.52 4.61
C LEU A 318 2.53 19.51 5.12
N THR A 319 2.53 19.85 6.41
CA THR A 319 1.66 20.90 6.96
C THR A 319 2.00 22.27 6.36
N ALA A 320 3.28 22.57 6.16
CA ALA A 320 3.70 23.80 5.49
C ALA A 320 3.27 23.82 4.01
N VAL A 321 3.40 22.71 3.29
CA VAL A 321 2.94 22.54 1.90
C VAL A 321 1.44 22.79 1.78
N LEU A 322 0.64 22.31 2.74
CA LEU A 322 -0.82 22.50 2.78
C LEU A 322 -1.24 23.90 3.22
N GLY A 323 -0.34 24.69 3.80
CA GLY A 323 -0.66 25.99 4.42
C GLY A 323 -1.47 25.84 5.72
N GLY A 324 -1.28 24.74 6.43
CA GLY A 324 -1.96 24.38 7.68
C GLY A 324 -2.50 22.95 7.64
N LEU A 325 -3.11 22.50 8.73
CA LEU A 325 -3.61 21.14 8.90
C LEU A 325 -4.95 21.14 9.65
N ASP A 326 -5.88 20.28 9.22
CA ASP A 326 -7.19 20.08 9.85
C ASP A 326 -7.32 18.65 10.42
N ALA A 327 -6.62 17.66 9.82
CA ALA A 327 -6.66 16.28 10.28
C ALA A 327 -5.36 15.51 10.05
N LEU A 328 -5.02 14.61 11.00
CA LEU A 328 -4.12 13.47 10.81
C LEU A 328 -4.94 12.19 10.70
N VAL A 329 -4.65 11.33 9.73
CA VAL A 329 -5.40 10.10 9.52
C VAL A 329 -4.42 8.93 9.47
N PHE A 330 -4.41 8.10 10.51
CA PHE A 330 -3.56 6.93 10.62
C PHE A 330 -4.18 5.74 9.88
N THR A 331 -3.36 5.02 9.14
CA THR A 331 -3.70 3.84 8.36
C THR A 331 -2.48 2.92 8.21
N GLY A 332 -2.65 1.75 7.58
CA GLY A 332 -1.60 0.73 7.52
C GLY A 332 -1.50 -0.07 8.83
N ALA A 333 -0.93 -1.28 8.77
CA ALA A 333 -1.03 -2.24 9.87
C ALA A 333 -0.53 -1.70 11.22
N ALA A 334 0.62 -1.00 11.25
CA ALA A 334 1.12 -0.38 12.48
C ALA A 334 0.35 0.89 12.87
N GLY A 335 -0.08 1.70 11.88
CA GLY A 335 -0.92 2.88 12.12
C GLY A 335 -2.27 2.53 12.71
N GLU A 336 -2.86 1.42 12.29
CA GLU A 336 -4.17 0.93 12.76
C GLU A 336 -4.10 0.22 14.10
N SER A 337 -3.08 -0.64 14.31
CA SER A 337 -3.02 -1.55 15.46
C SER A 337 -2.21 -1.04 16.65
N SER A 338 -1.30 -0.03 16.49
CA SER A 338 -0.41 0.42 17.54
C SER A 338 -0.86 1.73 18.20
N PRO A 339 -1.57 1.71 19.34
CA PRO A 339 -1.96 2.91 20.05
C PRO A 339 -0.75 3.68 20.60
N GLU A 340 0.33 3.00 20.95
CA GLU A 340 1.55 3.63 21.47
C GLU A 340 2.27 4.44 20.38
N LEU A 341 2.36 3.90 19.17
CA LEU A 341 2.95 4.62 18.04
C LEU A 341 2.14 5.89 17.74
N ARG A 342 0.83 5.78 17.64
CA ARG A 342 -0.05 6.93 17.40
C ARG A 342 0.06 7.97 18.53
N ARG A 343 0.15 7.53 19.80
CA ARG A 343 0.35 8.42 20.94
C ARG A 343 1.62 9.24 20.78
N ARG A 344 2.76 8.62 20.56
CA ARG A 344 4.06 9.30 20.40
C ARG A 344 4.06 10.31 19.25
N ILE A 345 3.49 9.93 18.11
CA ILE A 345 3.38 10.83 16.95
C ILE A 345 2.45 12.00 17.26
N CYS A 346 1.27 11.77 17.84
CA CYS A 346 0.33 12.83 18.22
C CYS A 346 0.92 13.80 19.25
N GLU A 347 1.67 13.29 20.24
CA GLU A 347 2.38 14.11 21.23
C GLU A 347 3.44 14.99 20.57
N SER A 348 4.24 14.45 19.65
CA SER A 348 5.21 15.22 18.87
C SER A 348 4.56 16.30 17.99
N CYS A 349 3.28 16.11 17.63
CA CYS A 349 2.47 17.03 16.84
C CYS A 349 1.56 17.94 17.72
N GLY A 350 1.74 17.96 19.05
CA GLY A 350 0.96 18.79 19.97
C GLY A 350 0.98 20.29 19.64
N TRP A 351 2.10 20.79 19.12
CA TRP A 351 2.24 22.17 18.65
C TRP A 351 1.32 22.54 17.47
N LEU A 352 0.85 21.55 16.69
CA LEU A 352 -0.18 21.72 15.67
C LEU A 352 -1.59 21.83 16.27
N GLY A 353 -1.75 21.55 17.56
CA GLY A 353 -3.05 21.52 18.24
C GLY A 353 -3.75 20.15 18.18
N VAL A 354 -2.98 19.08 18.02
CA VAL A 354 -3.46 17.71 18.19
C VAL A 354 -3.54 17.41 19.69
N HIS A 355 -4.73 17.10 20.20
CA HIS A 355 -4.94 16.67 21.57
C HIS A 355 -5.55 15.28 21.59
N LEU A 356 -4.75 14.28 21.91
CA LEU A 356 -5.16 12.88 21.91
C LEU A 356 -6.19 12.59 23.00
N ASP A 357 -7.22 11.80 22.68
CA ASP A 357 -8.06 11.09 23.64
C ASP A 357 -7.48 9.69 23.81
N GLN A 358 -6.81 9.47 24.95
CA GLN A 358 -6.08 8.22 25.20
C GLN A 358 -6.99 7.00 25.19
N SER A 359 -8.19 7.13 25.76
CA SER A 359 -9.17 6.05 25.81
C SER A 359 -9.68 5.68 24.40
N ALA A 360 -9.99 6.68 23.59
CA ALA A 360 -10.38 6.46 22.18
C ALA A 360 -9.23 5.85 21.36
N ASN A 361 -7.99 6.31 21.60
CA ASN A 361 -6.81 5.79 20.92
C ASN A 361 -6.55 4.30 21.21
N VAL A 362 -6.64 3.88 22.47
CA VAL A 362 -6.45 2.48 22.87
C VAL A 362 -7.49 1.57 22.20
N ARG A 363 -8.74 2.02 22.10
CA ARG A 363 -9.81 1.26 21.42
C ARG A 363 -9.76 1.37 19.89
N ALA A 364 -8.79 2.06 19.31
CA ALA A 364 -8.73 2.36 17.88
C ALA A 364 -10.09 2.90 17.34
N ALA A 365 -10.72 3.82 18.11
CA ALA A 365 -11.93 4.47 17.66
C ALA A 365 -11.66 5.25 16.38
N SER A 366 -12.68 5.45 15.53
CA SER A 366 -12.48 6.20 14.28
C SER A 366 -11.86 7.58 14.53
N ARG A 367 -12.34 8.34 15.53
CA ARG A 367 -11.70 9.56 16.01
C ARG A 367 -10.96 9.29 17.31
N ILE A 368 -9.66 9.61 17.34
CA ILE A 368 -8.77 9.41 18.50
C ILE A 368 -8.31 10.72 19.14
N SER A 369 -8.74 11.87 18.63
CA SER A 369 -8.51 13.18 19.25
C SER A 369 -9.73 13.66 20.02
N ARG A 370 -9.47 14.50 21.03
CA ARG A 370 -10.52 15.21 21.77
C ARG A 370 -11.34 16.12 20.84
N ARG A 371 -12.63 16.32 21.11
CA ARG A 371 -13.52 17.13 20.25
C ARG A 371 -13.05 18.58 20.09
N GLY A 372 -12.37 19.16 21.06
CA GLY A 372 -11.82 20.51 21.03
C GLY A 372 -10.43 20.64 20.37
N SER A 373 -9.84 19.57 19.84
CA SER A 373 -8.56 19.64 19.13
C SER A 373 -8.68 20.50 17.87
N ARG A 374 -7.75 21.44 17.70
CA ARG A 374 -7.64 22.25 16.47
C ARG A 374 -7.35 21.37 15.25
N VAL A 375 -6.46 20.43 15.39
CA VAL A 375 -6.21 19.37 14.40
C VAL A 375 -6.76 18.07 14.97
N SER A 376 -7.68 17.46 14.25
CA SER A 376 -8.26 16.17 14.65
C SER A 376 -7.37 15.00 14.23
N ALA A 377 -7.43 13.89 14.98
CA ALA A 377 -6.72 12.67 14.67
C ALA A 377 -7.70 11.50 14.54
N TRP A 378 -7.49 10.68 13.51
CA TRP A 378 -8.39 9.61 13.10
C TRP A 378 -7.63 8.32 12.82
N VAL A 379 -8.32 7.18 12.95
CA VAL A 379 -7.87 5.87 12.47
C VAL A 379 -8.87 5.40 11.43
N ILE A 380 -8.40 5.24 10.21
CA ILE A 380 -9.21 4.72 9.09
C ILE A 380 -8.43 3.56 8.48
N PRO A 381 -8.87 2.32 8.70
CA PRO A 381 -8.22 1.15 8.09
C PRO A 381 -8.22 1.24 6.58
N THR A 382 -7.08 0.91 5.96
CA THR A 382 -6.99 0.81 4.50
C THR A 382 -7.60 -0.50 3.99
N ASN A 383 -7.97 -0.49 2.71
CA ASN A 383 -8.38 -1.70 1.99
C ASN A 383 -8.07 -1.55 0.49
N GLU A 384 -6.82 -1.80 0.16
CA GLU A 384 -6.30 -1.69 -1.20
C GLU A 384 -6.97 -2.70 -2.14
N GLU A 385 -7.23 -3.92 -1.64
CA GLU A 385 -7.87 -4.98 -2.42
C GLU A 385 -9.29 -4.59 -2.83
N LEU A 386 -10.06 -3.96 -1.92
CA LEU A 386 -11.40 -3.44 -2.26
C LEU A 386 -11.31 -2.26 -3.25
N MET A 387 -10.28 -1.43 -3.13
CA MET A 387 -10.03 -0.34 -4.09
C MET A 387 -9.75 -0.91 -5.49
N ILE A 388 -8.89 -1.94 -5.58
CA ILE A 388 -8.59 -2.63 -6.84
C ILE A 388 -9.84 -3.31 -7.41
N ALA A 389 -10.65 -3.98 -6.58
CA ALA A 389 -11.91 -4.59 -7.02
C ALA A 389 -12.88 -3.54 -7.57
N SER A 390 -13.01 -2.38 -6.89
CA SER A 390 -13.86 -1.26 -7.33
C SER A 390 -13.39 -0.68 -8.65
N HIS A 391 -12.09 -0.46 -8.80
CA HIS A 391 -11.49 -0.01 -10.05
C HIS A 391 -11.68 -1.01 -11.19
N THR A 392 -11.52 -2.30 -10.90
CA THR A 392 -11.75 -3.36 -11.89
C THR A 392 -13.18 -3.33 -12.38
N GLY A 393 -14.15 -3.25 -11.45
CA GLY A 393 -15.57 -3.15 -11.80
C GLY A 393 -15.89 -1.93 -12.64
N ALA A 394 -15.33 -0.77 -12.29
CA ALA A 394 -15.54 0.48 -13.03
C ALA A 394 -14.96 0.43 -14.47
N VAL A 395 -13.73 -0.06 -14.63
CA VAL A 395 -13.09 -0.20 -15.96
C VAL A 395 -13.86 -1.19 -16.85
N LEU A 396 -14.46 -2.22 -16.25
CA LEU A 396 -15.28 -3.21 -16.97
C LEU A 396 -16.74 -2.77 -17.16
N GLY A 397 -17.13 -1.58 -16.70
CA GLY A 397 -18.49 -1.05 -16.82
C GLY A 397 -19.54 -1.83 -15.99
N ILE A 398 -19.11 -2.44 -14.88
CA ILE A 398 -19.96 -3.27 -14.03
C ILE A 398 -20.57 -2.45 -12.88
N VAL A 399 -19.85 -1.45 -12.37
CA VAL A 399 -20.22 -0.66 -11.17
C VAL A 399 -19.60 0.74 -11.19
N ASP A 400 -20.20 1.70 -10.47
CA ASP A 400 -19.65 3.03 -10.20
C ASP A 400 -18.56 3.00 -9.12
N VAL A 401 -17.61 3.95 -9.17
CA VAL A 401 -16.29 3.93 -8.50
C VAL A 401 -16.31 4.16 -6.98
N ALA A 402 -17.43 4.27 -6.29
CA ALA A 402 -17.42 4.56 -4.85
C ALA A 402 -17.27 3.28 -4.00
N PRO A 403 -16.17 3.07 -3.26
CA PRO A 403 -16.07 1.95 -2.32
C PRO A 403 -17.08 2.10 -1.19
N THR A 404 -17.85 1.04 -0.93
CA THR A 404 -18.76 0.98 0.20
C THR A 404 -18.04 0.30 1.37
N PRO A 405 -18.02 0.90 2.59
CA PRO A 405 -17.39 0.25 3.74
C PRO A 405 -18.06 -1.07 4.05
N ALA A 406 -17.27 -2.08 4.35
CA ALA A 406 -17.77 -3.29 4.99
C ALA A 406 -18.45 -2.89 6.31
N ALA A 407 -19.69 -3.33 6.53
CA ALA A 407 -20.39 -3.11 7.78
C ALA A 407 -19.54 -3.69 8.93
N ARG A 408 -19.09 -2.82 9.85
CA ARG A 408 -18.50 -3.30 11.11
C ARG A 408 -19.58 -4.10 11.83
N ARG A 409 -19.31 -5.35 12.17
CA ARG A 409 -20.13 -6.03 13.18
C ARG A 409 -20.00 -5.25 14.47
N ALA A 410 -21.13 -4.77 14.97
CA ALA A 410 -21.22 -4.27 16.35
C ALA A 410 -20.92 -5.46 17.27
N GLU A 411 -19.85 -5.38 18.03
CA GLU A 411 -19.63 -6.11 19.27
C GLU A 411 -19.88 -5.17 20.44
#